data_1927b1d078f6f81d66f36284501524cf
#
_entry.id   1927b1d078f6f81d66f36284501524cf
#
_cell.length_a   1.000
_cell.length_b   1.000
_cell.length_c   1.000
_cell.angle_alpha   90.00
_cell.angle_beta   90.00
_cell.angle_gamma   90.00
#
_symmetry.space_group_name_H-M   'P 1'
#
loop_
_entity.id
_entity.type
_entity.pdbx_description
1 polymer ?
#
loop_
_entity_poly.entity_id
_entity_poly.type
_entity_poly.pdbx_seq_one_letter_code
_entity_poly.pdbx_strand_id
1 'polypeptide(L)'
;MVDTDGRTLELLVHSADVQDRDGAVPLLKMSRGRHPFVKLAYADSAYASPRVAMATSIGIEIVRKFADQTGFVVHPRRWVVERTFAWLNRNRRLAKDFEQTIRSATAFLYAASAMLLIRRLAHYA
;
A
#
# COMPACT_ATOMS: atom_id res chain seq x y z
N MET A 1 0.81 1.85 2.02
CA MET A 1 0.82 0.96 3.19
C MET A 1 -0.57 0.92 3.80
N VAL A 2 -1.03 -0.25 4.21
CA VAL A 2 -2.36 -0.48 4.82
C VAL A 2 -2.19 -1.29 6.10
N ASP A 3 -3.14 -1.14 7.04
CA ASP A 3 -3.20 -1.99 8.22
C ASP A 3 -3.79 -3.38 7.92
N THR A 4 -3.90 -4.25 8.91
CA THR A 4 -4.44 -5.62 8.78
C THR A 4 -5.91 -5.67 8.34
N ASP A 5 -6.65 -4.59 8.54
CA ASP A 5 -8.06 -4.45 8.12
C ASP A 5 -8.20 -3.81 6.72
N GLY A 6 -7.08 -3.43 6.10
CA GLY A 6 -7.05 -2.74 4.82
C GLY A 6 -7.39 -1.24 4.92
N ARG A 7 -7.18 -0.63 6.08
CA ARG A 7 -7.25 0.83 6.21
C ARG A 7 -5.93 1.43 5.75
N THR A 8 -6.02 2.45 4.94
CA THR A 8 -4.83 3.15 4.44
C THR A 8 -4.14 3.91 5.58
N LEU A 9 -2.88 3.60 5.80
CA LEU A 9 -2.01 4.32 6.74
C LEU A 9 -1.19 5.39 6.02
N GLU A 10 -0.54 5.02 4.93
CA GLU A 10 0.29 5.95 4.17
C GLU A 10 0.22 5.63 2.67
N LEU A 11 0.19 6.66 1.85
CA LEU A 11 0.15 6.58 0.40
C LEU A 11 1.29 7.40 -0.19
N LEU A 12 1.92 6.88 -1.22
CA LEU A 12 2.90 7.57 -2.03
C LEU A 12 2.61 7.30 -3.50
N VAL A 13 2.52 8.36 -4.29
CA VAL A 13 2.45 8.30 -5.74
C VAL A 13 3.80 8.73 -6.28
N HIS A 14 4.35 7.97 -7.19
CA HIS A 14 5.59 8.28 -7.90
C HIS A 14 5.44 7.99 -9.39
N SER A 15 6.36 8.47 -10.19
CA SER A 15 6.44 8.22 -11.63
C SER A 15 6.64 6.72 -11.90
N ALA A 16 6.11 6.22 -13.02
CA ALA A 16 6.16 4.80 -13.37
C ALA A 16 7.58 4.27 -13.67
N ASP A 17 8.54 5.16 -13.88
CA ASP A 17 9.96 4.82 -14.06
C ASP A 17 10.69 4.52 -12.73
N VAL A 18 10.08 4.89 -11.58
CA VAL A 18 10.62 4.57 -10.26
C VAL A 18 10.25 3.13 -9.89
N GLN A 19 11.25 2.32 -9.59
CA GLN A 19 11.02 0.94 -9.15
C GLN A 19 10.34 0.89 -7.78
N ASP A 20 9.49 -0.10 -7.54
CA ASP A 20 8.73 -0.27 -6.30
C ASP A 20 9.60 -0.24 -5.04
N ARG A 21 10.76 -0.91 -5.08
CA ARG A 21 11.72 -0.90 -3.97
C ARG A 21 12.31 0.48 -3.67
N ASP A 22 12.44 1.34 -4.69
CA ASP A 22 12.96 2.70 -4.51
C ASP A 22 11.86 3.62 -3.96
N GLY A 23 10.61 3.43 -4.41
CA GLY A 23 9.44 4.10 -3.86
C GLY A 23 9.10 3.69 -2.42
N ALA A 24 9.45 2.46 -2.02
CA ALA A 24 9.21 1.97 -0.66
C ALA A 24 10.00 2.72 0.41
N VAL A 25 11.23 3.14 0.11
CA VAL A 25 12.10 3.83 1.08
C VAL A 25 11.47 5.13 1.61
N PRO A 26 11.06 6.09 0.78
CA PRO A 26 10.39 7.29 1.25
C PRO A 26 9.05 6.98 1.93
N LEU A 27 8.28 6.01 1.44
CA LEU A 27 7.03 5.58 2.07
C LEU A 27 7.26 5.07 3.50
N LEU A 28 8.27 4.23 3.72
CA LEU A 28 8.61 3.71 5.04
C LEU A 28 9.08 4.83 5.99
N LYS A 29 9.88 5.78 5.50
CA LYS A 29 10.32 6.93 6.29
C LYS A 29 9.15 7.82 6.73
N MET A 30 8.23 8.12 5.82
CA MET A 30 7.00 8.86 6.12
C MET A 30 6.13 8.10 7.14
N SER A 31 5.98 6.79 6.93
CA SER A 31 5.21 5.92 7.82
C SER A 31 5.82 5.87 9.22
N ARG A 32 7.13 5.77 9.33
CA ARG A 32 7.81 5.76 10.63
C ARG A 32 7.57 7.04 11.43
N GLY A 33 7.55 8.19 10.76
CA GLY A 33 7.29 9.48 11.40
C GLY A 33 5.84 9.65 11.85
N ARG A 34 4.88 9.23 11.03
CA ARG A 34 3.44 9.43 11.27
C ARG A 34 2.79 8.31 12.08
N HIS A 35 3.32 7.10 11.98
CA HIS A 35 2.76 5.89 12.59
C HIS A 35 3.82 5.16 13.42
N PRO A 36 4.30 5.74 14.54
CA PRO A 36 5.39 5.19 15.35
C PRO A 36 5.06 3.83 15.98
N PHE A 37 3.79 3.46 16.05
CA PHE A 37 3.30 2.16 16.53
C PHE A 37 3.55 1.01 15.54
N VAL A 38 3.78 1.30 14.26
CA VAL A 38 4.06 0.27 13.24
C VAL A 38 5.48 -0.26 13.43
N LYS A 39 5.59 -1.56 13.71
CA LYS A 39 6.87 -2.22 13.95
C LYS A 39 7.23 -3.23 12.87
N LEU A 40 6.23 -3.77 12.17
CA LEU A 40 6.39 -4.80 11.14
C LEU A 40 5.51 -4.48 9.94
N ALA A 41 6.05 -4.65 8.74
CA ALA A 41 5.32 -4.58 7.49
C ALA A 41 5.55 -5.82 6.66
N TYR A 42 4.50 -6.32 6.03
CA TYR A 42 4.55 -7.40 5.07
C TYR A 42 4.62 -6.84 3.66
N ALA A 43 5.52 -7.37 2.85
CA ALA A 43 5.72 -6.93 1.48
C ALA A 43 5.91 -8.13 0.55
N ASP A 44 5.69 -7.96 -0.73
CA ASP A 44 5.98 -9.00 -1.71
C ASP A 44 7.47 -9.03 -2.10
N SER A 45 7.83 -9.96 -2.97
CA SER A 45 9.23 -10.17 -3.37
C SER A 45 9.85 -8.99 -4.13
N ALA A 46 9.04 -8.09 -4.73
CA ALA A 46 9.54 -6.90 -5.41
C ALA A 46 10.25 -5.94 -4.44
N TYR A 47 9.88 -5.99 -3.16
CA TYR A 47 10.47 -5.18 -2.09
C TYR A 47 11.64 -5.87 -1.37
N ALA A 48 12.03 -7.07 -1.78
CA ALA A 48 13.16 -7.81 -1.18
C ALA A 48 14.50 -7.15 -1.53
N SER A 49 14.93 -6.20 -0.72
CA SER A 49 16.14 -5.43 -0.92
C SER A 49 16.74 -5.02 0.45
N PRO A 50 18.08 -5.10 0.63
CA PRO A 50 18.72 -4.59 1.83
C PRO A 50 18.40 -3.11 2.08
N ARG A 51 18.28 -2.32 1.00
CA ARG A 51 17.95 -0.90 1.07
C ARG A 51 16.56 -0.66 1.69
N VAL A 52 15.57 -1.49 1.34
CA VAL A 52 14.23 -1.44 1.93
C VAL A 52 14.26 -1.90 3.38
N ALA A 53 14.91 -3.02 3.66
CA ALA A 53 15.02 -3.58 5.01
C ALA A 53 15.70 -2.64 6.01
N MET A 54 16.68 -1.85 5.55
CA MET A 54 17.43 -0.91 6.38
C MET A 54 16.90 0.53 6.33
N ALA A 55 15.82 0.80 5.60
CA ALA A 55 15.30 2.16 5.41
C ALA A 55 14.83 2.80 6.72
N THR A 56 14.28 2.01 7.63
CA THR A 56 13.74 2.45 8.93
C THR A 56 13.86 1.33 9.96
N SER A 57 13.39 1.58 11.19
CA SER A 57 13.24 0.57 12.23
C SER A 57 11.97 -0.31 12.07
N ILE A 58 11.20 -0.14 10.99
CA ILE A 58 10.08 -1.02 10.66
C ILE A 58 10.67 -2.31 10.08
N GLY A 59 10.43 -3.45 10.72
CA GLY A 59 10.83 -4.76 10.19
C GLY A 59 10.06 -5.05 8.90
N ILE A 60 10.73 -5.63 7.89
CA ILE A 60 10.10 -6.02 6.63
C ILE A 60 10.13 -7.54 6.52
N GLU A 61 8.94 -8.15 6.42
CA GLU A 61 8.79 -9.58 6.18
C GLU A 61 8.29 -9.79 4.75
N ILE A 62 9.09 -10.49 3.95
CA ILE A 62 8.75 -10.78 2.55
C ILE A 62 7.83 -12.00 2.48
N VAL A 63 6.61 -11.77 2.00
CA VAL A 63 5.63 -12.83 1.74
C VAL A 63 5.93 -13.45 0.37
N ARG A 64 6.49 -14.65 0.36
CA ARG A 64 6.83 -15.38 -0.85
C ARG A 64 5.66 -16.28 -1.26
N LYS A 65 5.46 -16.48 -2.58
CA LYS A 65 4.66 -17.59 -3.09
C LYS A 65 5.42 -18.90 -2.82
N PHE A 66 4.75 -19.89 -2.28
CA PHE A 66 5.35 -21.22 -2.19
C PHE A 66 5.55 -21.79 -3.60
N ALA A 67 6.76 -22.28 -3.90
CA ALA A 67 7.15 -22.77 -5.23
C ALA A 67 6.32 -23.97 -5.72
N ASP A 68 5.74 -24.74 -4.79
CA ASP A 68 5.00 -25.98 -5.08
C ASP A 68 3.48 -25.80 -5.14
N GLN A 69 2.96 -24.57 -5.13
CA GLN A 69 1.52 -24.33 -5.20
C GLN A 69 1.04 -24.30 -6.65
N THR A 70 0.46 -25.40 -7.07
CA THR A 70 -0.41 -25.47 -8.25
C THR A 70 -1.82 -25.00 -7.87
N GLY A 71 -2.28 -23.89 -8.47
CA GLY A 71 -3.60 -23.31 -8.23
C GLY A 71 -3.61 -21.96 -7.53
N PHE A 72 -4.81 -21.36 -7.43
CA PHE A 72 -5.02 -20.08 -6.76
C PHE A 72 -5.10 -20.29 -5.24
N VAL A 73 -4.12 -19.79 -4.51
CA VAL A 73 -4.13 -19.79 -3.04
C VAL A 73 -4.19 -18.35 -2.55
N VAL A 74 -5.19 -18.08 -1.72
CA VAL A 74 -5.36 -16.78 -1.07
C VAL A 74 -4.34 -16.66 0.06
N HIS A 75 -3.40 -15.72 -0.07
CA HIS A 75 -2.53 -15.31 1.03
C HIS A 75 -3.19 -14.15 1.80
N PRO A 76 -3.67 -14.33 3.04
CA PRO A 76 -4.47 -13.33 3.74
C PRO A 76 -3.80 -11.95 3.81
N ARG A 77 -2.49 -11.91 4.05
CA ARG A 77 -1.73 -10.66 4.17
C ARG A 77 -1.58 -9.92 2.85
N ARG A 78 -1.43 -10.63 1.75
CA ARG A 78 -1.38 -10.07 0.39
C ARG A 78 -2.78 -9.64 -0.07
N TRP A 79 -3.77 -10.45 0.20
CA TRP A 79 -5.15 -10.18 -0.18
C TRP A 79 -5.68 -8.87 0.42
N VAL A 80 -5.24 -8.47 1.62
CA VAL A 80 -5.64 -7.19 2.23
C VAL A 80 -5.28 -6.01 1.35
N VAL A 81 -4.07 -5.99 0.78
CA VAL A 81 -3.61 -4.92 -0.12
C VAL A 81 -4.36 -4.96 -1.44
N GLU A 82 -4.51 -6.13 -2.05
CA GLU A 82 -5.25 -6.32 -3.31
C GLU A 82 -6.71 -5.85 -3.16
N ARG A 83 -7.35 -6.19 -2.06
CA ARG A 83 -8.70 -5.73 -1.71
C ARG A 83 -8.77 -4.22 -1.59
N THR A 84 -7.81 -3.59 -0.94
CA THR A 84 -7.77 -2.13 -0.78
C THR A 84 -7.63 -1.44 -2.13
N PHE A 85 -6.76 -1.93 -3.01
CA PHE A 85 -6.67 -1.42 -4.38
C PHE A 85 -7.97 -1.62 -5.17
N ALA A 86 -8.63 -2.76 -5.04
CA ALA A 86 -9.92 -3.00 -5.68
C ALA A 86 -10.99 -1.99 -5.21
N TRP A 87 -10.98 -1.62 -3.94
CA TRP A 87 -11.90 -0.59 -3.43
C TRP A 87 -11.57 0.81 -3.92
N LEU A 88 -10.29 1.18 -3.99
CA LEU A 88 -9.84 2.46 -4.55
C LEU A 88 -10.22 2.57 -6.03
N ASN A 89 -10.05 1.49 -6.79
CA ASN A 89 -10.37 1.44 -8.23
C ASN A 89 -11.88 1.54 -8.54
N ARG A 90 -12.75 1.37 -7.56
CA ARG A 90 -14.19 1.69 -7.72
C ARG A 90 -14.43 3.19 -7.93
N ASN A 91 -13.48 4.02 -7.56
CA ASN A 91 -13.51 5.42 -7.92
C ASN A 91 -13.12 5.57 -9.39
N ARG A 92 -14.05 6.05 -10.22
CA ARG A 92 -13.86 6.20 -11.68
C ARG A 92 -12.60 6.99 -12.05
N ARG A 93 -12.22 7.96 -11.22
CA ARG A 93 -11.03 8.79 -11.45
C ARG A 93 -9.72 8.03 -11.27
N LEU A 94 -9.73 6.95 -10.46
CA LEU A 94 -8.56 6.11 -10.21
C LEU A 94 -8.53 4.83 -11.07
N ALA A 95 -9.57 4.57 -11.87
CA ALA A 95 -9.63 3.39 -12.75
C ALA A 95 -8.61 3.44 -13.89
N LYS A 96 -8.16 4.64 -14.26
CA LYS A 96 -7.07 4.90 -15.20
C LYS A 96 -6.28 6.11 -14.71
N ASP A 97 -5.05 6.25 -15.19
CA ASP A 97 -4.25 7.43 -14.93
C ASP A 97 -4.68 8.59 -15.83
N PHE A 98 -5.53 9.44 -15.30
CA PHE A 98 -6.01 10.67 -15.97
C PHE A 98 -5.25 11.90 -15.54
N GLU A 99 -4.36 11.78 -14.57
CA GLU A 99 -3.71 12.92 -13.95
C GLU A 99 -2.39 13.24 -14.65
N GLN A 100 -2.19 14.50 -14.99
CA GLN A 100 -0.96 14.97 -15.61
C GLN A 100 0.17 15.22 -14.62
N THR A 101 -0.15 15.31 -13.34
CA THR A 101 0.84 15.58 -12.29
C THR A 101 0.74 14.59 -11.14
N ILE A 102 1.88 14.24 -10.54
CA ILE A 102 1.94 13.43 -9.32
C ILE A 102 1.14 14.08 -8.19
N ARG A 103 1.13 15.42 -8.12
CA ARG A 103 0.40 16.17 -7.10
C ARG A 103 -1.11 15.97 -7.20
N SER A 104 -1.69 16.05 -8.40
CA SER A 104 -3.12 15.80 -8.60
C SER A 104 -3.48 14.35 -8.39
N ALA A 105 -2.67 13.41 -8.87
CA ALA A 105 -2.85 11.97 -8.63
C ALA A 105 -2.85 11.66 -7.13
N THR A 106 -1.91 12.22 -6.38
CA THR A 106 -1.82 12.07 -4.92
C THR A 106 -3.09 12.62 -4.23
N ALA A 107 -3.56 13.81 -4.61
CA ALA A 107 -4.76 14.40 -4.04
C ALA A 107 -6.01 13.53 -4.24
N PHE A 108 -6.22 13.01 -5.45
CA PHE A 108 -7.34 12.10 -5.74
C PHE A 108 -7.23 10.77 -4.99
N LEU A 109 -6.04 10.21 -4.86
CA LEU A 109 -5.82 8.98 -4.12
C LEU A 109 -6.14 9.16 -2.63
N TYR A 110 -5.72 10.26 -2.01
CA TYR A 110 -6.08 10.58 -0.63
C TYR A 110 -7.57 10.85 -0.46
N ALA A 111 -8.21 11.55 -1.38
CA ALA A 111 -9.65 11.79 -1.35
C ALA A 111 -10.44 10.47 -1.43
N ALA A 112 -10.06 9.56 -2.33
CA ALA A 112 -10.68 8.24 -2.44
C ALA A 112 -10.48 7.40 -1.18
N SER A 113 -9.28 7.42 -0.61
CA SER A 113 -8.97 6.73 0.65
C SER A 113 -9.81 7.28 1.81
N ALA A 114 -9.92 8.60 1.95
CA ALA A 114 -10.76 9.24 2.95
C ALA A 114 -12.23 8.85 2.81
N MET A 115 -12.76 8.82 1.59
CA MET A 115 -14.13 8.35 1.34
C MET A 115 -14.36 6.90 1.78
N LEU A 116 -13.40 6.01 1.55
CA LEU A 116 -13.48 4.63 2.01
C LEU A 116 -13.53 4.55 3.53
N LEU A 117 -12.70 5.32 4.22
CA LEU A 117 -12.67 5.36 5.68
C LEU A 117 -13.98 5.93 6.26
N ILE A 118 -14.50 7.02 5.70
CA ILE A 118 -15.78 7.63 6.11
C ILE A 118 -16.94 6.63 5.93
N ARG A 119 -17.01 5.94 4.80
CA ARG A 119 -18.05 4.92 4.57
C ARG A 119 -17.98 3.78 5.61
N ARG A 120 -16.78 3.35 5.97
CA ARG A 120 -16.61 2.35 7.03
C ARG A 120 -17.08 2.86 8.38
N LEU A 121 -16.72 4.09 8.75
CA LEU A 121 -17.21 4.70 9.99
C LEU A 121 -18.73 4.77 10.02
N ALA A 122 -19.38 5.15 8.91
CA ALA A 122 -20.83 5.20 8.80
C ALA A 122 -21.52 3.82 8.97
N HIS A 123 -20.84 2.73 8.61
CA HIS A 123 -21.36 1.37 8.84
C HIS A 123 -21.24 0.90 10.29
N TYR A 124 -20.37 1.50 11.09
CA TYR A 124 -20.22 1.19 12.52
C TYR A 124 -21.04 2.12 13.43
N ALA A 125 -21.57 3.18 12.86
CA ALA A 125 -22.45 4.12 13.55
C ALA A 125 -23.92 3.69 13.45
#